data_8d7ed1d5db7b4d4643b71ce0da1aede6
#
_entry.id   8d7ed1d5db7b4d4643b71ce0da1aede6
#
_cell.length_a   1.000
_cell.length_b   1.000
_cell.length_c   1.000
_cell.angle_alpha   90.00
_cell.angle_beta   90.00
_cell.angle_gamma   90.00
#
_symmetry.space_group_name_H-M   'P 1'
#
loop_
_entity.id
_entity.type
_entity.pdbx_description
1 polymer ?
#
loop_
_entity_poly.entity_id
_entity_poly.type
_entity_poly.pdbx_seq_one_letter_code
_entity_poly.pdbx_strand_id
1 'polypeptide(L)'
;MQKRKKIMISLAMLLCGSMAFGQTDDPVLMTINGKPVKRSAFEFAYKKYQTANGFERKSVADYAEQYANDKLKVEEALSQRLDTLPSFLQQFAAYRNQQIPQTLDNDAETEAEARRLYAFTQQRVDASGGMIKVREILLRLGQRASKRTEIEVKQRIDSIYNALQHGADFGEMVRRYSDNKTATNLGEHQPWLLPGQALPEFEAQAYALKKGEMSTPFLTPAGYHIILIEDKSAYFPYDSVRNDLLRFVSQRNLRNKLTAARLQERSFAQRSSEDMALRKQAKDLDKENPQMANLMQEYRDGLLIFEVSKRTIWDKAAHDEAGLTNYFDHNKKKYKWSSPRYKGIIIHAKEAGEVKKVKKLLKHIDFNHWKEAIDQQFNAGGDIRITATQGLFKSGDNSWIDYEIFKQGETPRPIKDYPFTGVYGKKLKAPKALAEVRPLVLADYQEELERQWVKTLREKYPVIIHQEVLKTIKENR
;
A
#
# COMPACT_ATOMS: atom_id res chain seq x y z
N MET A 1 -14.57 -82.47 -20.86
CA MET A 1 -13.11 -82.60 -20.91
C MET A 1 -12.58 -81.68 -22.00
N GLN A 2 -12.08 -80.48 -21.62
CA GLN A 2 -11.38 -79.63 -22.58
C GLN A 2 -10.22 -78.96 -21.87
N LYS A 3 -9.03 -79.17 -22.36
CA LYS A 3 -7.77 -78.66 -21.86
C LYS A 3 -7.58 -77.16 -22.21
N ARG A 4 -7.34 -76.30 -21.20
CA ARG A 4 -6.92 -74.91 -21.39
C ARG A 4 -5.44 -74.91 -21.80
N LYS A 5 -5.11 -74.36 -22.99
CA LYS A 5 -3.76 -74.04 -23.42
C LYS A 5 -3.39 -72.65 -22.87
N LYS A 6 -2.31 -72.55 -22.08
CA LYS A 6 -1.64 -71.32 -21.73
C LYS A 6 -0.77 -70.85 -22.88
N ILE A 7 -0.97 -69.63 -23.36
CA ILE A 7 -0.07 -68.96 -24.32
C ILE A 7 0.84 -68.08 -23.51
N MET A 8 2.12 -68.40 -23.50
CA MET A 8 3.19 -67.50 -23.02
C MET A 8 3.55 -66.57 -24.17
N ILE A 9 3.44 -65.31 -23.98
CA ILE A 9 3.95 -64.24 -24.88
C ILE A 9 5.28 -63.76 -24.30
N SER A 10 6.36 -64.10 -25.02
CA SER A 10 7.70 -63.57 -24.73
C SER A 10 7.79 -62.14 -25.15
N LEU A 11 8.12 -61.24 -24.20
CA LEU A 11 8.37 -59.84 -24.44
C LEU A 11 9.84 -59.65 -24.86
N ALA A 12 10.06 -59.36 -26.12
CA ALA A 12 11.37 -58.94 -26.63
C ALA A 12 11.65 -57.51 -26.25
N MET A 13 12.69 -57.28 -25.43
CA MET A 13 13.22 -55.96 -25.19
C MET A 13 13.93 -55.44 -26.43
N LEU A 14 13.37 -54.44 -27.08
CA LEU A 14 14.08 -53.56 -28.02
C LEU A 14 14.72 -52.44 -27.22
N LEU A 15 16.03 -52.45 -27.05
CA LEU A 15 16.83 -51.30 -26.63
C LEU A 15 16.89 -50.32 -27.80
N CYS A 16 16.02 -49.32 -27.80
CA CYS A 16 16.23 -48.08 -28.56
C CYS A 16 17.00 -47.10 -27.68
N GLY A 17 18.30 -46.98 -27.94
CA GLY A 17 19.11 -45.90 -27.40
C GLY A 17 18.66 -44.57 -27.99
N SER A 18 17.83 -43.84 -27.26
CA SER A 18 17.53 -42.43 -27.54
C SER A 18 18.64 -41.58 -26.91
N MET A 19 19.47 -40.98 -27.74
CA MET A 19 20.32 -39.87 -27.35
C MET A 19 19.43 -38.77 -26.82
N ALA A 20 19.43 -38.59 -25.51
CA ALA A 20 18.78 -37.46 -24.85
C ALA A 20 19.60 -36.21 -25.15
N PHE A 21 19.12 -35.37 -26.04
CA PHE A 21 19.44 -33.97 -26.02
C PHE A 21 19.00 -33.42 -24.67
N GLY A 22 19.92 -32.85 -23.90
CA GLY A 22 19.69 -32.37 -22.54
C GLY A 22 18.67 -31.24 -22.50
N GLN A 23 17.40 -31.57 -22.38
CA GLN A 23 16.42 -30.73 -21.74
C GLN A 23 16.76 -30.73 -20.25
N THR A 24 17.14 -29.61 -19.70
CA THR A 24 17.27 -29.42 -18.25
C THR A 24 15.92 -29.79 -17.63
N ASP A 25 15.88 -30.97 -16.99
CA ASP A 25 14.68 -31.48 -16.35
C ASP A 25 14.25 -30.47 -15.24
N ASP A 26 13.08 -29.84 -15.42
CA ASP A 26 12.49 -28.97 -14.42
C ASP A 26 11.40 -29.76 -13.66
N PRO A 27 11.79 -30.47 -12.60
CA PRO A 27 10.91 -31.43 -11.94
C PRO A 27 9.77 -30.67 -11.21
N VAL A 28 8.67 -31.39 -10.99
CA VAL A 28 7.56 -30.91 -10.17
C VAL A 28 8.00 -30.93 -8.72
N LEU A 29 8.07 -29.74 -8.09
CA LEU A 29 8.40 -29.59 -6.68
C LEU A 29 7.20 -29.86 -5.78
N MET A 30 6.03 -29.38 -6.18
CA MET A 30 4.80 -29.62 -5.43
C MET A 30 3.60 -29.69 -6.36
N THR A 31 2.52 -30.31 -5.86
CA THR A 31 1.23 -30.34 -6.54
C THR A 31 0.18 -29.73 -5.64
N ILE A 32 -0.51 -28.70 -6.14
CA ILE A 32 -1.55 -27.98 -5.44
C ILE A 32 -2.87 -28.18 -6.17
N ASN A 33 -3.84 -28.79 -5.52
CA ASN A 33 -5.14 -29.12 -6.13
C ASN A 33 -5.00 -29.84 -7.51
N GLY A 34 -4.07 -30.80 -7.60
CA GLY A 34 -3.75 -31.52 -8.83
C GLY A 34 -2.91 -30.76 -9.87
N LYS A 35 -2.60 -29.47 -9.64
CA LYS A 35 -1.80 -28.63 -10.54
C LYS A 35 -0.32 -28.67 -10.16
N PRO A 36 0.58 -28.97 -11.11
CA PRO A 36 2.01 -29.03 -10.83
C PRO A 36 2.62 -27.65 -10.68
N VAL A 37 3.49 -27.50 -9.69
CA VAL A 37 4.37 -26.33 -9.50
C VAL A 37 5.79 -26.81 -9.72
N LYS A 38 6.47 -26.18 -10.68
CA LYS A 38 7.82 -26.52 -11.08
C LYS A 38 8.87 -26.03 -10.09
N ARG A 39 9.99 -26.73 -10.01
CA ARG A 39 11.14 -26.36 -9.17
C ARG A 39 11.67 -24.97 -9.54
N SER A 40 11.80 -24.64 -10.82
CA SER A 40 12.32 -23.35 -11.28
C SER A 40 11.47 -22.17 -10.81
N ALA A 41 10.14 -22.30 -10.80
CA ALA A 41 9.24 -21.26 -10.32
C ALA A 41 9.39 -21.02 -8.81
N PHE A 42 9.58 -22.07 -8.03
CA PHE A 42 9.85 -21.98 -6.61
C PHE A 42 11.22 -21.35 -6.32
N GLU A 43 12.27 -21.81 -7.00
CA GLU A 43 13.64 -21.27 -6.82
C GLU A 43 13.69 -19.77 -7.16
N PHE A 44 12.96 -19.33 -8.19
CA PHE A 44 12.83 -17.93 -8.54
C PHE A 44 12.22 -17.12 -7.39
N ALA A 45 11.08 -17.58 -6.85
CA ALA A 45 10.39 -16.92 -5.73
C ALA A 45 11.24 -16.94 -4.45
N TYR A 46 11.89 -18.06 -4.14
CA TYR A 46 12.76 -18.21 -2.97
C TYR A 46 13.98 -17.27 -3.02
N LYS A 47 14.64 -17.18 -4.17
CA LYS A 47 15.76 -16.27 -4.39
C LYS A 47 15.33 -14.80 -4.17
N LYS A 48 14.19 -14.42 -4.70
CA LYS A 48 13.64 -13.07 -4.52
C LYS A 48 13.31 -12.80 -3.05
N TYR A 49 12.71 -13.76 -2.34
CA TYR A 49 12.45 -13.66 -0.91
C TYR A 49 13.72 -13.43 -0.11
N GLN A 50 14.79 -14.18 -0.40
CA GLN A 50 16.08 -14.05 0.30
C GLN A 50 16.78 -12.70 0.06
N THR A 51 16.55 -12.07 -1.09
CA THR A 51 17.16 -10.78 -1.45
C THR A 51 16.36 -9.58 -0.95
N ALA A 52 15.12 -9.79 -0.53
CA ALA A 52 14.27 -8.73 0.01
C ALA A 52 14.77 -8.28 1.40
N ASN A 53 15.09 -6.99 1.54
CA ASN A 53 15.51 -6.41 2.80
C ASN A 53 14.37 -6.39 3.83
N GLY A 54 14.67 -6.73 5.08
CA GLY A 54 13.74 -6.59 6.21
C GLY A 54 12.91 -7.83 6.55
N PHE A 55 13.10 -8.96 5.87
CA PHE A 55 12.47 -10.22 6.21
C PHE A 55 13.42 -11.18 6.92
N GLU A 56 12.91 -11.92 7.90
CA GLU A 56 13.63 -13.02 8.51
C GLU A 56 13.89 -14.12 7.46
N ARG A 57 15.15 -14.57 7.36
CA ARG A 57 15.52 -15.61 6.40
C ARG A 57 14.92 -16.95 6.83
N LYS A 58 14.08 -17.53 6.00
CA LYS A 58 13.51 -18.86 6.19
C LYS A 58 14.36 -19.92 5.53
N SER A 59 14.36 -21.12 6.11
CA SER A 59 14.89 -22.31 5.45
C SER A 59 14.10 -22.62 4.16
N VAL A 60 14.69 -23.40 3.26
CA VAL A 60 13.98 -23.89 2.05
C VAL A 60 12.68 -24.61 2.43
N ALA A 61 12.70 -25.41 3.49
CA ALA A 61 11.54 -26.17 3.95
C ALA A 61 10.41 -25.25 4.47
N ASP A 62 10.75 -24.30 5.33
CA ASP A 62 9.76 -23.36 5.88
C ASP A 62 9.17 -22.46 4.80
N TYR A 63 10.00 -22.04 3.85
CA TYR A 63 9.53 -21.26 2.71
C TYR A 63 8.66 -22.10 1.78
N ALA A 64 8.93 -23.40 1.58
CA ALA A 64 8.10 -24.27 0.78
C ALA A 64 6.69 -24.42 1.35
N GLU A 65 6.55 -24.52 2.67
CA GLU A 65 5.25 -24.53 3.35
C GLU A 65 4.51 -23.19 3.18
N GLN A 66 5.21 -22.07 3.30
CA GLN A 66 4.61 -20.75 3.05
C GLN A 66 4.17 -20.62 1.60
N TYR A 67 5.03 -20.99 0.65
CA TYR A 67 4.74 -20.92 -0.77
C TYR A 67 3.55 -21.82 -1.16
N ALA A 68 3.43 -23.01 -0.56
CA ALA A 68 2.27 -23.86 -0.73
C ALA A 68 0.98 -23.17 -0.21
N ASN A 69 1.03 -22.51 0.95
CA ASN A 69 -0.10 -21.75 1.47
C ASN A 69 -0.51 -20.61 0.54
N ASP A 70 0.46 -19.90 -0.05
CA ASP A 70 0.21 -18.83 -1.01
C ASP A 70 -0.45 -19.38 -2.29
N LYS A 71 -0.01 -20.54 -2.78
CA LYS A 71 -0.66 -21.22 -3.92
C LYS A 71 -2.08 -21.67 -3.60
N LEU A 72 -2.38 -22.09 -2.37
CA LEU A 72 -3.74 -22.40 -1.92
C LEU A 72 -4.66 -21.17 -1.99
N LYS A 73 -4.15 -20.00 -1.60
CA LYS A 73 -4.90 -18.73 -1.74
C LYS A 73 -5.15 -18.39 -3.21
N VAL A 74 -4.18 -18.67 -4.08
CA VAL A 74 -4.36 -18.53 -5.54
C VAL A 74 -5.46 -19.45 -6.06
N GLU A 75 -5.48 -20.72 -5.65
CA GLU A 75 -6.55 -21.64 -6.02
C GLU A 75 -7.93 -21.16 -5.57
N GLU A 76 -8.01 -20.64 -4.35
CA GLU A 76 -9.26 -20.06 -3.84
C GLU A 76 -9.69 -18.83 -4.65
N ALA A 77 -8.75 -17.94 -4.98
CA ALA A 77 -9.02 -16.78 -5.83
C ALA A 77 -9.54 -17.17 -7.22
N LEU A 78 -8.95 -18.20 -7.81
CA LEU A 78 -9.37 -18.72 -9.12
C LEU A 78 -10.74 -19.41 -9.05
N SER A 79 -11.04 -20.12 -7.95
CA SER A 79 -12.36 -20.74 -7.75
C SER A 79 -13.47 -19.67 -7.69
N GLN A 80 -13.14 -18.47 -7.18
CA GLN A 80 -14.02 -17.30 -7.13
C GLN A 80 -13.93 -16.44 -8.40
N ARG A 81 -13.17 -16.86 -9.43
CA ARG A 81 -13.00 -16.15 -10.70
C ARG A 81 -12.46 -14.72 -10.54
N LEU A 82 -11.64 -14.46 -9.52
CA LEU A 82 -11.09 -13.13 -9.28
C LEU A 82 -10.11 -12.69 -10.36
N ASP A 83 -9.56 -13.62 -11.11
CA ASP A 83 -8.73 -13.35 -12.30
C ASP A 83 -9.49 -12.79 -13.51
N THR A 84 -10.83 -12.74 -13.43
CA THR A 84 -11.68 -12.13 -14.47
C THR A 84 -12.14 -10.71 -14.13
N LEU A 85 -11.79 -10.19 -12.95
CA LEU A 85 -12.16 -8.84 -12.54
C LEU A 85 -11.51 -7.79 -13.45
N PRO A 86 -12.25 -6.75 -13.89
CA PRO A 86 -11.67 -5.68 -14.70
C PRO A 86 -10.44 -5.01 -14.06
N SER A 87 -10.47 -4.80 -12.74
CA SER A 87 -9.34 -4.25 -11.97
C SER A 87 -8.10 -5.14 -12.02
N PHE A 88 -8.28 -6.45 -11.87
CA PHE A 88 -7.20 -7.43 -11.98
C PHE A 88 -6.59 -7.42 -13.38
N LEU A 89 -7.43 -7.52 -14.42
CA LEU A 89 -6.99 -7.55 -15.82
C LEU A 89 -6.22 -6.28 -16.20
N GLN A 90 -6.69 -5.12 -15.73
CA GLN A 90 -6.04 -3.83 -15.98
C GLN A 90 -4.66 -3.75 -15.29
N GLN A 91 -4.58 -4.12 -14.02
CA GLN A 91 -3.32 -4.08 -13.26
C GLN A 91 -2.31 -5.08 -13.82
N PHE A 92 -2.73 -6.28 -14.13
CA PHE A 92 -1.87 -7.30 -14.71
C PHE A 92 -1.34 -6.89 -16.09
N ALA A 93 -2.21 -6.35 -16.96
CA ALA A 93 -1.80 -5.84 -18.27
C ALA A 93 -0.83 -4.66 -18.15
N ALA A 94 -1.05 -3.73 -17.21
CA ALA A 94 -0.15 -2.61 -16.99
C ALA A 94 1.26 -3.08 -16.58
N TYR A 95 1.34 -4.01 -15.62
CA TYR A 95 2.63 -4.56 -15.19
C TYR A 95 3.34 -5.32 -16.31
N ARG A 96 2.64 -6.22 -17.01
CA ARG A 96 3.20 -6.96 -18.15
C ARG A 96 3.79 -6.02 -19.19
N ASN A 97 3.07 -4.94 -19.53
CA ASN A 97 3.52 -3.99 -20.53
C ASN A 97 4.77 -3.20 -20.10
N GLN A 98 5.01 -3.06 -18.78
CA GLN A 98 6.25 -2.49 -18.27
C GLN A 98 7.45 -3.43 -18.39
N GLN A 99 7.22 -4.74 -18.36
CA GLN A 99 8.29 -5.73 -18.37
C GLN A 99 8.73 -6.16 -19.77
N ILE A 100 7.91 -5.91 -20.79
CA ILE A 100 8.28 -6.24 -22.17
C ILE A 100 9.41 -5.28 -22.60
N PRO A 101 10.63 -5.77 -22.91
CA PRO A 101 11.68 -4.95 -23.46
C PRO A 101 11.17 -4.35 -24.78
N GLN A 102 11.03 -3.04 -24.83
CA GLN A 102 10.66 -2.38 -26.06
C GLN A 102 11.92 -2.26 -26.89
N THR A 103 11.98 -2.95 -28.00
CA THR A 103 12.80 -2.52 -29.11
C THR A 103 12.30 -1.12 -29.48
N LEU A 104 13.10 -0.12 -29.14
CA LEU A 104 12.88 1.25 -29.60
C LEU A 104 13.11 1.22 -31.11
N ASP A 105 12.05 0.98 -31.87
CA ASP A 105 12.08 1.25 -33.30
C ASP A 105 12.28 2.76 -33.46
N ASN A 106 13.49 3.13 -33.88
CA ASN A 106 13.87 4.51 -34.24
C ASN A 106 13.27 4.86 -35.61
N ASP A 107 11.99 4.60 -35.83
CA ASP A 107 11.38 5.08 -37.05
C ASP A 107 11.15 6.61 -36.95
N ALA A 108 11.23 7.28 -38.09
CA ALA A 108 11.09 8.73 -38.19
C ALA A 108 9.71 9.21 -37.66
N GLU A 109 8.70 8.36 -37.72
CA GLU A 109 7.35 8.64 -37.23
C GLU A 109 7.28 8.65 -35.69
N THR A 110 7.92 7.68 -35.05
CA THR A 110 8.02 7.60 -33.58
C THR A 110 8.80 8.79 -33.03
N GLU A 111 9.90 9.17 -33.65
CA GLU A 111 10.69 10.35 -33.31
C GLU A 111 9.87 11.65 -33.51
N ALA A 112 9.16 11.79 -34.60
CA ALA A 112 8.33 12.96 -34.88
C ALA A 112 7.21 13.12 -33.83
N GLU A 113 6.58 12.03 -33.42
CA GLU A 113 5.54 12.05 -32.41
C GLU A 113 6.11 12.31 -31.02
N ALA A 114 7.30 11.79 -30.70
CA ALA A 114 8.00 12.11 -29.46
C ALA A 114 8.32 13.60 -29.34
N ARG A 115 8.75 14.24 -30.45
CA ARG A 115 8.98 15.68 -30.51
C ARG A 115 7.70 16.50 -30.36
N ARG A 116 6.58 16.06 -30.93
CA ARG A 116 5.27 16.71 -30.72
C ARG A 116 4.85 16.66 -29.28
N LEU A 117 4.98 15.47 -28.66
CA LEU A 117 4.65 15.28 -27.26
C LEU A 117 5.53 16.14 -26.35
N TYR A 118 6.82 16.21 -26.66
CA TYR A 118 7.76 17.08 -25.97
C TYR A 118 7.32 18.54 -26.03
N ALA A 119 7.09 19.07 -27.23
CA ALA A 119 6.67 20.45 -27.43
C ALA A 119 5.37 20.79 -26.71
N PHE A 120 4.38 19.89 -26.77
CA PHE A 120 3.13 20.03 -26.04
C PHE A 120 3.34 20.07 -24.52
N THR A 121 4.18 19.17 -23.98
CA THR A 121 4.48 19.12 -22.55
C THR A 121 5.24 20.36 -22.10
N GLN A 122 6.26 20.77 -22.87
CA GLN A 122 7.02 21.98 -22.63
C GLN A 122 6.14 23.22 -22.57
N GLN A 123 5.25 23.39 -23.56
CA GLN A 123 4.30 24.51 -23.59
C GLN A 123 3.41 24.56 -22.34
N ARG A 124 2.94 23.41 -21.86
CA ARG A 124 2.13 23.34 -20.62
C ARG A 124 2.95 23.68 -19.38
N VAL A 125 4.17 23.16 -19.32
CA VAL A 125 5.09 23.44 -18.20
C VAL A 125 5.41 24.94 -18.17
N ASP A 126 5.73 25.53 -19.31
CA ASP A 126 6.04 26.97 -19.42
C ASP A 126 4.85 27.84 -19.02
N ALA A 127 3.64 27.49 -19.50
CA ALA A 127 2.40 28.19 -19.14
C ALA A 127 2.05 28.11 -17.66
N SER A 128 2.51 27.07 -16.95
CA SER A 128 2.31 26.88 -15.50
C SER A 128 3.45 27.44 -14.65
N GLY A 129 4.46 28.06 -15.26
CA GLY A 129 5.62 28.63 -14.57
C GLY A 129 6.70 27.62 -14.20
N GLY A 130 6.78 26.48 -14.91
CA GLY A 130 7.83 25.46 -14.74
C GLY A 130 7.33 24.16 -14.14
N MET A 131 8.24 23.21 -13.98
CA MET A 131 8.07 22.02 -13.11
C MET A 131 8.33 22.40 -11.67
N ILE A 132 7.74 21.69 -10.75
CA ILE A 132 7.92 21.94 -9.31
C ILE A 132 8.36 20.67 -8.58
N LYS A 133 9.22 20.84 -7.58
CA LYS A 133 9.47 19.83 -6.54
C LYS A 133 8.70 20.24 -5.30
N VAL A 134 7.89 19.31 -4.81
CA VAL A 134 6.95 19.59 -3.70
C VAL A 134 7.19 18.60 -2.59
N ARG A 135 7.36 19.13 -1.38
CA ARG A 135 7.21 18.34 -0.15
C ARG A 135 5.79 18.50 0.39
N GLU A 136 5.20 17.43 0.89
CA GLU A 136 3.81 17.40 1.27
C GLU A 136 3.58 16.79 2.65
N ILE A 137 2.77 17.44 3.45
CA ILE A 137 2.11 16.84 4.60
C ILE A 137 0.65 16.65 4.22
N LEU A 138 0.22 15.39 4.14
CA LEU A 138 -1.16 15.01 3.90
C LEU A 138 -1.76 14.40 5.15
N LEU A 139 -2.87 14.92 5.62
CA LEU A 139 -3.76 14.26 6.57
C LEU A 139 -5.01 13.78 5.82
N ARG A 140 -5.13 12.47 5.63
CA ARG A 140 -6.23 11.87 4.87
C ARG A 140 -7.57 12.15 5.52
N LEU A 141 -8.54 12.51 4.68
CA LEU A 141 -9.93 12.66 5.07
C LEU A 141 -10.80 11.92 4.06
N GLY A 142 -11.55 10.93 4.52
CA GLY A 142 -12.46 10.19 3.63
C GLY A 142 -13.60 11.09 3.15
N GLN A 143 -14.02 10.95 1.89
CA GLN A 143 -15.10 11.75 1.29
C GLN A 143 -16.44 11.63 2.03
N ARG A 144 -16.65 10.58 2.83
CA ARG A 144 -17.82 10.37 3.67
C ARG A 144 -17.53 10.53 5.16
N ALA A 145 -16.45 11.23 5.50
CA ALA A 145 -16.11 11.49 6.89
C ALA A 145 -17.20 12.32 7.57
N SER A 146 -17.41 12.07 8.86
CA SER A 146 -18.32 12.87 9.64
C SER A 146 -17.80 14.31 9.80
N LYS A 147 -18.68 15.27 10.02
CA LYS A 147 -18.28 16.65 10.34
C LYS A 147 -17.32 16.72 11.52
N ARG A 148 -17.50 15.85 12.50
CA ARG A 148 -16.60 15.74 13.64
C ARG A 148 -15.19 15.33 13.23
N THR A 149 -15.08 14.30 12.39
CA THR A 149 -13.78 13.84 11.85
C THR A 149 -13.11 14.93 11.02
N GLU A 150 -13.87 15.65 10.21
CA GLU A 150 -13.36 16.77 9.42
C GLU A 150 -12.75 17.86 10.32
N ILE A 151 -13.47 18.25 11.38
CA ILE A 151 -12.99 19.23 12.36
C ILE A 151 -11.71 18.75 13.07
N GLU A 152 -11.66 17.46 13.46
CA GLU A 152 -10.50 16.89 14.13
C GLU A 152 -9.26 16.87 13.23
N VAL A 153 -9.43 16.48 11.96
CA VAL A 153 -8.34 16.51 10.97
C VAL A 153 -7.90 17.93 10.67
N LYS A 154 -8.85 18.85 10.53
CA LYS A 154 -8.55 20.27 10.33
C LYS A 154 -7.76 20.88 11.51
N GLN A 155 -8.18 20.64 12.71
CA GLN A 155 -7.45 21.12 13.90
C GLN A 155 -6.04 20.54 13.97
N ARG A 156 -5.87 19.29 13.56
CA ARG A 156 -4.56 18.63 13.53
C ARG A 156 -3.65 19.27 12.48
N ILE A 157 -4.15 19.52 11.26
CA ILE A 157 -3.35 20.16 10.22
C ILE A 157 -3.01 21.61 10.58
N ASP A 158 -3.95 22.34 11.18
CA ASP A 158 -3.73 23.71 11.67
C ASP A 158 -2.64 23.75 12.76
N SER A 159 -2.62 22.77 13.66
CA SER A 159 -1.58 22.64 14.69
C SER A 159 -0.20 22.37 14.08
N ILE A 160 -0.14 21.53 13.06
CA ILE A 160 1.11 21.25 12.31
C ILE A 160 1.58 22.53 11.60
N TYR A 161 0.67 23.23 10.94
CA TYR A 161 0.96 24.49 10.27
C TYR A 161 1.52 25.54 11.24
N ASN A 162 0.89 25.70 12.40
CA ASN A 162 1.38 26.59 13.44
C ASN A 162 2.79 26.20 13.92
N ALA A 163 3.10 24.93 14.08
CA ALA A 163 4.44 24.49 14.45
C ALA A 163 5.47 24.85 13.36
N LEU A 164 5.12 24.66 12.08
CA LEU A 164 5.96 25.05 10.95
C LEU A 164 6.20 26.55 10.87
N GLN A 165 5.18 27.37 11.13
CA GLN A 165 5.30 28.84 11.23
C GLN A 165 6.25 29.28 12.34
N HIS A 166 6.44 28.46 13.39
CA HIS A 166 7.34 28.73 14.50
C HIS A 166 8.69 28.02 14.37
N GLY A 167 9.04 27.57 13.15
CA GLY A 167 10.36 27.08 12.83
C GLY A 167 10.57 25.57 13.00
N ALA A 168 9.51 24.79 13.10
CA ALA A 168 9.64 23.34 13.03
C ALA A 168 10.14 22.90 11.64
N ASP A 169 11.01 21.88 11.60
CA ASP A 169 11.52 21.34 10.33
C ASP A 169 10.41 20.64 9.53
N PHE A 170 10.24 21.06 8.28
CA PHE A 170 9.19 20.53 7.41
C PHE A 170 9.37 19.02 7.13
N GLY A 171 10.60 18.56 6.94
CA GLY A 171 10.91 17.16 6.69
C GLY A 171 10.60 16.27 7.89
N GLU A 172 10.88 16.74 9.11
CA GLU A 172 10.49 16.03 10.33
C GLU A 172 8.96 15.95 10.47
N MET A 173 8.26 17.04 10.16
CA MET A 173 6.80 17.06 10.19
C MET A 173 6.20 16.12 9.15
N VAL A 174 6.77 16.03 7.93
CA VAL A 174 6.37 15.01 6.92
C VAL A 174 6.53 13.60 7.48
N ARG A 175 7.71 13.27 8.01
CA ARG A 175 7.99 11.92 8.55
C ARG A 175 7.04 11.55 9.69
N ARG A 176 6.72 12.51 10.54
CA ARG A 176 5.97 12.29 11.77
C ARG A 176 4.46 12.25 11.55
N TYR A 177 3.94 13.06 10.66
CA TYR A 177 2.50 13.33 10.58
C TYR A 177 1.87 13.01 9.24
N SER A 178 2.64 12.96 8.14
CA SER A 178 2.05 12.73 6.83
C SER A 178 1.53 11.30 6.65
N ASP A 179 0.31 11.21 6.15
CA ASP A 179 -0.31 9.95 5.73
C ASP A 179 0.15 9.51 4.33
N ASN A 180 0.88 10.37 3.61
CA ASN A 180 1.48 10.02 2.32
C ASN A 180 2.81 9.28 2.54
N LYS A 181 2.74 7.95 2.68
CA LYS A 181 3.92 7.11 2.93
C LYS A 181 4.93 7.12 1.78
N THR A 182 4.48 7.30 0.55
CA THR A 182 5.37 7.42 -0.60
C THR A 182 6.23 8.68 -0.49
N ALA A 183 5.62 9.83 -0.23
CA ALA A 183 6.35 11.09 -0.02
C ALA A 183 7.29 11.02 1.19
N THR A 184 6.85 10.36 2.27
CA THR A 184 7.66 10.15 3.48
C THR A 184 8.92 9.32 3.19
N ASN A 185 8.79 8.27 2.37
CA ASN A 185 9.89 7.36 2.04
C ASN A 185 10.89 7.96 1.05
N LEU A 186 10.45 8.85 0.17
CA LEU A 186 11.33 9.53 -0.80
C LEU A 186 12.24 10.58 -0.15
N GLY A 187 11.87 11.11 1.04
CA GLY A 187 12.66 12.08 1.77
C GLY A 187 13.00 13.32 0.91
N GLU A 188 14.30 13.56 0.69
CA GLU A 188 14.81 14.67 -0.14
C GLU A 188 14.73 14.38 -1.66
N HIS A 189 14.43 13.14 -2.05
CA HIS A 189 14.43 12.71 -3.46
C HIS A 189 13.03 12.80 -4.08
N GLN A 190 12.33 13.93 -3.86
CA GLN A 190 11.02 14.15 -4.47
C GLN A 190 11.13 14.24 -6.00
N PRO A 191 10.26 13.55 -6.75
CA PRO A 191 10.23 13.68 -8.20
C PRO A 191 9.71 15.07 -8.61
N TRP A 192 10.08 15.49 -9.82
CA TRP A 192 9.48 16.64 -10.44
C TRP A 192 8.01 16.39 -10.76
N LEU A 193 7.14 17.30 -10.34
CA LEU A 193 5.72 17.31 -10.68
C LEU A 193 5.50 18.20 -11.90
N LEU A 194 4.85 17.63 -12.92
CA LEU A 194 4.44 18.34 -14.11
C LEU A 194 2.96 18.72 -14.03
N PRO A 195 2.52 19.78 -14.71
CA PRO A 195 1.11 20.17 -14.76
C PRO A 195 0.20 19.04 -15.27
N GLY A 196 -0.88 18.78 -14.55
CA GLY A 196 -1.85 17.73 -14.83
C GLY A 196 -1.53 16.36 -14.21
N GLN A 197 -0.54 16.29 -13.31
CA GLN A 197 -0.16 15.05 -12.61
C GLN A 197 -0.76 14.94 -11.20
N ALA A 198 -1.28 16.02 -10.65
CA ALA A 198 -1.93 16.04 -9.34
C ALA A 198 -3.39 16.49 -9.44
N LEU A 199 -4.09 16.47 -8.29
CA LEU A 199 -5.46 16.97 -8.21
C LEU A 199 -5.50 18.47 -8.55
N PRO A 200 -6.54 18.95 -9.25
CA PRO A 200 -6.62 20.36 -9.65
C PRO A 200 -6.48 21.35 -8.49
N GLU A 201 -7.09 21.03 -7.35
CA GLU A 201 -7.02 21.85 -6.14
C GLU A 201 -5.59 21.90 -5.57
N PHE A 202 -4.88 20.79 -5.65
CA PHE A 202 -3.47 20.71 -5.23
C PHE A 202 -2.59 21.52 -6.16
N GLU A 203 -2.76 21.36 -7.47
CA GLU A 203 -1.98 22.10 -8.47
C GLU A 203 -2.21 23.59 -8.41
N ALA A 204 -3.46 24.03 -8.22
CA ALA A 204 -3.79 25.45 -8.06
C ALA A 204 -3.00 26.10 -6.90
N GLN A 205 -2.84 25.39 -5.78
CA GLN A 205 -2.05 25.87 -4.66
C GLN A 205 -0.54 25.79 -4.94
N ALA A 206 -0.08 24.67 -5.47
CA ALA A 206 1.35 24.40 -5.67
C ALA A 206 1.99 25.35 -6.70
N TYR A 207 1.34 25.58 -7.84
CA TYR A 207 1.88 26.46 -8.89
C TYR A 207 1.80 27.95 -8.55
N ALA A 208 0.90 28.37 -7.66
CA ALA A 208 0.82 29.75 -7.18
C ALA A 208 1.98 30.13 -6.24
N LEU A 209 2.59 29.15 -5.57
CA LEU A 209 3.69 29.41 -4.61
C LEU A 209 5.03 29.57 -5.33
N LYS A 210 5.94 30.33 -4.73
CA LYS A 210 7.34 30.45 -5.18
C LYS A 210 8.22 29.39 -4.52
N LYS A 211 9.42 29.20 -5.06
CA LYS A 211 10.45 28.34 -4.42
C LYS A 211 10.71 28.80 -2.99
N GLY A 212 10.68 27.87 -2.06
CA GLY A 212 10.82 28.11 -0.61
C GLY A 212 9.53 28.52 0.10
N GLU A 213 8.45 28.78 -0.61
CA GLU A 213 7.18 29.14 0.01
C GLU A 213 6.36 27.91 0.41
N MET A 214 5.67 28.03 1.52
CA MET A 214 4.78 27.03 2.09
C MET A 214 3.32 27.48 1.96
N SER A 215 2.42 26.54 1.62
CA SER A 215 0.98 26.84 1.61
C SER A 215 0.42 26.99 3.03
N THR A 216 -0.70 27.70 3.15
CA THR A 216 -1.64 27.45 4.25
C THR A 216 -2.27 26.07 4.12
N PRO A 217 -2.86 25.50 5.19
CA PRO A 217 -3.65 24.27 5.08
C PRO A 217 -4.80 24.42 4.09
N PHE A 218 -4.92 23.47 3.14
CA PHE A 218 -6.00 23.44 2.15
C PHE A 218 -6.56 22.04 2.00
N LEU A 219 -7.80 21.95 1.51
CA LEU A 219 -8.54 20.70 1.37
C LEU A 219 -8.59 20.27 -0.09
N THR A 220 -8.41 18.96 -0.31
CA THR A 220 -8.68 18.28 -1.59
C THR A 220 -9.56 17.05 -1.32
N PRO A 221 -10.03 16.33 -2.34
CA PRO A 221 -10.71 15.04 -2.15
C PRO A 221 -9.89 13.97 -1.40
N ALA A 222 -8.57 14.13 -1.28
CA ALA A 222 -7.70 13.20 -0.55
C ALA A 222 -7.57 13.52 0.94
N GLY A 223 -7.82 14.78 1.34
CA GLY A 223 -7.68 15.26 2.71
C GLY A 223 -7.11 16.67 2.78
N TYR A 224 -6.60 17.03 3.96
CA TYR A 224 -5.94 18.32 4.21
C TYR A 224 -4.46 18.23 3.90
N HIS A 225 -3.94 19.24 3.22
CA HIS A 225 -2.55 19.36 2.78
C HIS A 225 -1.89 20.61 3.33
N ILE A 226 -0.58 20.50 3.58
CA ILE A 226 0.37 21.61 3.63
C ILE A 226 1.50 21.23 2.67
N ILE A 227 1.86 22.12 1.76
CA ILE A 227 2.93 21.88 0.80
C ILE A 227 4.02 22.92 0.92
N LEU A 228 5.26 22.51 0.62
CA LEU A 228 6.44 23.37 0.52
C LEU A 228 7.03 23.18 -0.87
N ILE A 229 7.23 24.26 -1.61
CA ILE A 229 7.91 24.22 -2.89
C ILE A 229 9.41 24.20 -2.67
N GLU A 230 10.04 23.06 -2.86
CA GLU A 230 11.49 22.91 -2.72
C GLU A 230 12.26 23.51 -3.89
N ASP A 231 11.74 23.30 -5.10
CA ASP A 231 12.38 23.82 -6.31
C ASP A 231 11.39 24.04 -7.44
N LYS A 232 11.76 24.93 -8.37
CA LYS A 232 11.09 25.20 -9.65
C LYS A 232 12.11 25.18 -10.77
N SER A 233 11.79 24.55 -11.89
CA SER A 233 12.67 24.45 -13.06
C SER A 233 11.88 24.49 -14.35
N ALA A 234 12.51 24.93 -15.43
CA ALA A 234 12.01 24.71 -16.78
C ALA A 234 11.95 23.22 -17.09
N TYR A 235 11.19 22.86 -18.12
CA TYR A 235 11.13 21.48 -18.59
C TYR A 235 12.50 21.01 -19.06
N PHE A 236 12.79 19.72 -18.86
CA PHE A 236 14.09 19.13 -19.25
C PHE A 236 14.36 19.30 -20.76
N PRO A 237 15.63 19.46 -21.18
CA PRO A 237 16.01 19.44 -22.58
C PRO A 237 15.56 18.15 -23.29
N TYR A 238 15.15 18.26 -24.56
CA TYR A 238 14.65 17.10 -25.32
C TYR A 238 15.59 15.89 -25.26
N ASP A 239 16.87 16.09 -25.43
CA ASP A 239 17.84 15.00 -25.47
C ASP A 239 17.92 14.20 -24.17
N SER A 240 17.64 14.83 -23.03
CA SER A 240 17.63 14.16 -21.72
C SER A 240 16.41 13.30 -21.48
N VAL A 241 15.28 13.60 -22.14
CA VAL A 241 13.99 12.87 -21.98
C VAL A 241 13.61 12.09 -23.24
N ARG A 242 14.41 12.18 -24.33
CA ARG A 242 14.13 11.58 -25.63
C ARG A 242 13.83 10.09 -25.54
N ASN A 243 14.69 9.33 -24.84
CA ASN A 243 14.52 7.88 -24.73
C ASN A 243 13.22 7.48 -23.98
N ASP A 244 12.84 8.24 -22.98
CA ASP A 244 11.59 8.01 -22.23
C ASP A 244 10.37 8.38 -23.09
N LEU A 245 10.47 9.46 -23.85
CA LEU A 245 9.42 9.87 -24.80
C LEU A 245 9.24 8.84 -25.92
N LEU A 246 10.33 8.36 -26.53
CA LEU A 246 10.27 7.32 -27.56
C LEU A 246 9.61 6.05 -27.01
N ARG A 247 10.03 5.63 -25.80
CA ARG A 247 9.43 4.48 -25.13
C ARG A 247 7.92 4.68 -24.89
N PHE A 248 7.53 5.85 -24.41
CA PHE A 248 6.13 6.19 -24.17
C PHE A 248 5.30 6.19 -25.47
N VAL A 249 5.82 6.80 -26.54
CA VAL A 249 5.17 6.86 -27.87
C VAL A 249 5.02 5.45 -28.45
N SER A 250 6.06 4.63 -28.41
CA SER A 250 6.01 3.24 -28.87
C SER A 250 4.96 2.43 -28.10
N GLN A 251 4.89 2.58 -26.77
CA GLN A 251 3.86 1.94 -25.94
C GLN A 251 2.44 2.41 -26.30
N ARG A 252 2.28 3.71 -26.52
CA ARG A 252 0.99 4.30 -26.92
C ARG A 252 0.58 3.85 -28.31
N ASN A 253 1.51 3.82 -29.27
CA ASN A 253 1.25 3.38 -30.63
C ASN A 253 0.88 1.89 -30.68
N LEU A 254 1.56 1.05 -29.90
CA LEU A 254 1.17 -0.34 -29.76
C LEU A 254 -0.24 -0.47 -29.17
N ARG A 255 -0.56 0.30 -28.11
CA ARG A 255 -1.91 0.34 -27.53
C ARG A 255 -2.95 0.84 -28.51
N ASN A 256 -2.65 1.88 -29.29
CA ASN A 256 -3.55 2.44 -30.30
C ASN A 256 -3.77 1.47 -31.47
N LYS A 257 -2.72 0.78 -31.92
CA LYS A 257 -2.81 -0.29 -32.93
C LYS A 257 -3.70 -1.44 -32.42
N LEU A 258 -3.52 -1.86 -31.16
CA LEU A 258 -4.36 -2.87 -30.53
C LEU A 258 -5.82 -2.40 -30.35
N THR A 259 -6.04 -1.12 -30.03
CA THR A 259 -7.39 -0.54 -29.87
C THR A 259 -8.06 -0.33 -31.23
N ALA A 260 -7.33 0.10 -32.26
CA ALA A 260 -7.84 0.24 -33.63
C ALA A 260 -8.19 -1.12 -34.23
N ALA A 261 -7.35 -2.13 -34.03
CA ALA A 261 -7.66 -3.52 -34.36
C ALA A 261 -8.95 -3.98 -33.66
N ARG A 262 -9.12 -3.69 -32.37
CA ARG A 262 -10.35 -3.98 -31.63
C ARG A 262 -11.59 -3.26 -32.15
N LEU A 263 -11.45 -2.04 -32.65
CA LEU A 263 -12.58 -1.25 -33.22
C LEU A 263 -12.96 -1.76 -34.61
N GLN A 264 -12.01 -2.16 -35.45
CA GLN A 264 -12.27 -2.77 -36.77
C GLN A 264 -12.87 -4.18 -36.65
N GLU A 265 -12.56 -4.92 -35.59
CA GLU A 265 -12.91 -6.33 -35.36
C GLU A 265 -14.17 -6.53 -34.51
N ARG A 266 -15.02 -5.52 -34.33
CA ARG A 266 -16.33 -5.63 -33.66
C ARG A 266 -17.38 -6.43 -34.46
N SER A 267 -16.99 -7.50 -35.15
CA SER A 267 -17.87 -8.61 -35.50
C SER A 267 -17.72 -9.75 -34.47
N PHE A 268 -18.81 -10.32 -34.07
CA PHE A 268 -19.04 -11.17 -32.89
C PHE A 268 -18.18 -12.45 -32.78
N ALA A 269 -17.38 -12.78 -33.80
CA ALA A 269 -16.57 -14.00 -33.88
C ALA A 269 -15.12 -13.85 -33.37
N GLN A 270 -14.64 -12.67 -33.07
CA GLN A 270 -13.20 -12.37 -32.91
C GLN A 270 -12.72 -12.16 -31.47
N ARG A 271 -13.62 -12.05 -30.48
CA ARG A 271 -13.23 -11.95 -29.07
C ARG A 271 -12.41 -13.13 -28.54
N SER A 272 -12.55 -14.31 -29.17
CA SER A 272 -11.79 -15.51 -28.81
C SER A 272 -10.39 -15.57 -29.46
N SER A 273 -10.17 -14.89 -30.60
CA SER A 273 -8.89 -14.97 -31.31
C SER A 273 -7.83 -14.00 -30.79
N GLU A 274 -8.24 -12.80 -30.33
CA GLU A 274 -7.29 -11.84 -29.73
C GLU A 274 -6.78 -12.29 -28.36
N ASP A 275 -7.67 -12.83 -27.52
CA ASP A 275 -7.28 -13.42 -26.25
C ASP A 275 -6.37 -14.64 -26.49
N MET A 276 -6.59 -15.39 -27.58
CA MET A 276 -5.70 -16.48 -28.03
C MET A 276 -4.39 -15.95 -28.62
N ALA A 277 -4.39 -14.87 -29.37
CA ALA A 277 -3.16 -14.26 -29.91
C ALA A 277 -2.28 -13.67 -28.82
N LEU A 278 -2.88 -12.97 -27.84
CA LEU A 278 -2.17 -12.46 -26.66
C LEU A 278 -1.69 -13.59 -25.75
N ARG A 279 -2.49 -14.65 -25.60
CA ARG A 279 -2.08 -15.87 -24.87
C ARG A 279 -0.99 -16.66 -25.60
N LYS A 280 -1.04 -16.66 -26.94
CA LYS A 280 0.00 -17.27 -27.77
C LYS A 280 1.30 -16.47 -27.70
N GLN A 281 1.24 -15.16 -27.82
CA GLN A 281 2.40 -14.27 -27.71
C GLN A 281 2.99 -14.30 -26.30
N ALA A 282 2.16 -14.35 -25.25
CA ALA A 282 2.61 -14.59 -23.88
C ALA A 282 3.26 -15.98 -23.72
N LYS A 283 2.69 -17.03 -24.30
CA LYS A 283 3.27 -18.39 -24.28
C LYS A 283 4.57 -18.50 -25.08
N ASP A 284 4.73 -17.74 -26.13
CA ASP A 284 5.95 -17.71 -26.94
C ASP A 284 7.06 -16.95 -26.19
N LEU A 285 6.74 -15.83 -25.55
CA LEU A 285 7.63 -15.12 -24.61
C LEU A 285 8.01 -15.99 -23.41
N ASP A 286 7.08 -16.76 -22.87
CA ASP A 286 7.32 -17.70 -21.78
C ASP A 286 8.30 -18.81 -22.15
N LYS A 287 8.28 -19.26 -23.40
CA LYS A 287 9.22 -20.26 -23.91
C LYS A 287 10.61 -19.68 -24.18
N GLU A 288 10.67 -18.43 -24.63
CA GLU A 288 11.91 -17.74 -24.99
C GLU A 288 12.62 -17.15 -23.75
N ASN A 289 11.87 -16.83 -22.68
CA ASN A 289 12.40 -16.26 -21.45
C ASN A 289 11.71 -16.81 -20.19
N PRO A 290 12.17 -17.95 -19.65
CA PRO A 290 11.61 -18.57 -18.46
C PRO A 290 11.63 -17.67 -17.20
N GLN A 291 12.58 -16.74 -17.10
CA GLN A 291 12.64 -15.80 -15.98
C GLN A 291 11.50 -14.78 -16.04
N MET A 292 11.16 -14.32 -17.25
CA MET A 292 10.02 -13.44 -17.47
C MET A 292 8.71 -14.16 -17.16
N ALA A 293 8.57 -15.43 -17.58
CA ALA A 293 7.39 -16.23 -17.26
C ALA A 293 7.18 -16.37 -15.76
N ASN A 294 8.23 -16.69 -15.00
CA ASN A 294 8.18 -16.78 -13.55
C ASN A 294 7.83 -15.43 -12.90
N LEU A 295 8.39 -14.32 -13.40
CA LEU A 295 8.09 -12.99 -12.90
C LEU A 295 6.61 -12.64 -13.12
N MET A 296 6.08 -12.91 -14.31
CA MET A 296 4.67 -12.66 -14.64
C MET A 296 3.73 -13.52 -13.80
N GLN A 297 4.07 -14.80 -13.63
CA GLN A 297 3.29 -15.70 -12.79
C GLN A 297 3.27 -15.26 -11.34
N GLU A 298 4.42 -14.87 -10.78
CA GLU A 298 4.52 -14.38 -9.41
C GLU A 298 3.69 -13.10 -9.19
N TYR A 299 3.76 -12.17 -10.14
CA TYR A 299 2.95 -10.95 -10.06
C TYR A 299 1.45 -11.24 -10.14
N ARG A 300 1.05 -12.13 -11.06
CA ARG A 300 -0.33 -12.60 -11.18
C ARG A 300 -0.83 -13.22 -9.88
N ASP A 301 -0.03 -14.11 -9.31
CA ASP A 301 -0.36 -14.77 -8.05
C ASP A 301 -0.46 -13.77 -6.89
N GLY A 302 0.46 -12.80 -6.83
CA GLY A 302 0.42 -11.72 -5.84
C GLY A 302 -0.86 -10.88 -5.89
N LEU A 303 -1.33 -10.53 -7.09
CA LEU A 303 -2.61 -9.83 -7.27
C LEU A 303 -3.80 -10.67 -6.80
N LEU A 304 -3.81 -11.96 -7.11
CA LEU A 304 -4.87 -12.89 -6.70
C LEU A 304 -4.89 -13.08 -5.18
N ILE A 305 -3.72 -13.28 -4.57
CA ILE A 305 -3.57 -13.39 -3.12
C ILE A 305 -4.06 -12.12 -2.42
N PHE A 306 -3.66 -10.95 -2.93
CA PHE A 306 -4.11 -9.67 -2.38
C PHE A 306 -5.64 -9.56 -2.41
N GLU A 307 -6.25 -9.79 -3.57
CA GLU A 307 -7.69 -9.61 -3.76
C GLU A 307 -8.51 -10.60 -2.91
N VAL A 308 -8.11 -11.87 -2.87
CA VAL A 308 -8.83 -12.87 -2.07
C VAL A 308 -8.63 -12.65 -0.57
N SER A 309 -7.41 -12.29 -0.13
CA SER A 309 -7.13 -12.00 1.28
C SER A 309 -7.88 -10.76 1.76
N LYS A 310 -7.92 -9.72 0.92
CA LYS A 310 -8.69 -8.50 1.19
C LYS A 310 -10.17 -8.83 1.46
N ARG A 311 -10.81 -9.58 0.58
CA ARG A 311 -12.24 -9.93 0.69
C ARG A 311 -12.53 -10.92 1.81
N THR A 312 -11.66 -11.88 2.01
CA THR A 312 -11.90 -12.99 2.96
C THR A 312 -11.52 -12.59 4.39
N ILE A 313 -10.45 -11.83 4.56
CA ILE A 313 -9.86 -11.55 5.87
C ILE A 313 -9.91 -10.04 6.21
N TRP A 314 -9.27 -9.19 5.40
CA TRP A 314 -8.97 -7.82 5.84
C TRP A 314 -10.21 -6.95 5.97
N ASP A 315 -11.07 -6.94 4.95
CA ASP A 315 -12.30 -6.13 4.97
C ASP A 315 -13.26 -6.64 6.05
N LYS A 316 -13.35 -7.96 6.26
CA LYS A 316 -14.20 -8.54 7.30
C LYS A 316 -13.67 -8.20 8.70
N ALA A 317 -12.38 -8.46 8.94
CA ALA A 317 -11.77 -8.19 10.23
C ALA A 317 -11.83 -6.71 10.63
N ALA A 318 -11.71 -5.79 9.66
CA ALA A 318 -11.76 -4.36 9.92
C ALA A 318 -13.13 -3.89 10.46
N HIS A 319 -14.21 -4.62 10.16
CA HIS A 319 -15.58 -4.30 10.55
C HIS A 319 -16.14 -5.23 11.65
N ASP A 320 -15.39 -6.26 12.06
CA ASP A 320 -15.81 -7.20 13.11
C ASP A 320 -15.44 -6.69 14.49
N GLU A 321 -16.20 -5.70 14.99
CA GLU A 321 -15.95 -5.12 16.32
C GLU A 321 -16.11 -6.15 17.45
N ALA A 322 -17.03 -7.12 17.31
CA ALA A 322 -17.24 -8.17 18.30
C ALA A 322 -16.04 -9.13 18.34
N GLY A 323 -15.57 -9.60 17.18
CA GLY A 323 -14.40 -10.45 17.07
C GLY A 323 -13.12 -9.75 17.56
N LEU A 324 -12.92 -8.49 17.21
CA LEU A 324 -11.79 -7.69 17.69
C LEU A 324 -11.80 -7.52 19.21
N THR A 325 -12.97 -7.25 19.79
CA THR A 325 -13.10 -7.11 21.25
C THR A 325 -12.81 -8.43 21.94
N ASN A 326 -13.40 -9.52 21.47
CA ASN A 326 -13.15 -10.85 22.00
C ASN A 326 -11.67 -11.25 21.89
N TYR A 327 -11.05 -11.01 20.73
CA TYR A 327 -9.63 -11.29 20.52
C TYR A 327 -8.75 -10.48 21.48
N PHE A 328 -9.04 -9.18 21.62
CA PHE A 328 -8.32 -8.31 22.56
C PHE A 328 -8.43 -8.82 23.99
N ASP A 329 -9.64 -9.16 24.47
CA ASP A 329 -9.86 -9.58 25.85
C ASP A 329 -9.13 -10.89 26.20
N HIS A 330 -9.10 -11.84 25.25
CA HIS A 330 -8.35 -13.09 25.43
C HIS A 330 -6.83 -12.89 25.35
N ASN A 331 -6.36 -11.90 24.58
CA ASN A 331 -4.93 -11.65 24.34
C ASN A 331 -4.39 -10.40 25.04
N LYS A 332 -5.13 -9.81 25.97
CA LYS A 332 -4.81 -8.53 26.63
C LYS A 332 -3.40 -8.41 27.15
N LYS A 333 -2.83 -9.52 27.62
CA LYS A 333 -1.46 -9.59 28.15
C LYS A 333 -0.37 -9.38 27.10
N LYS A 334 -0.67 -9.60 25.81
CA LYS A 334 0.25 -9.33 24.69
C LYS A 334 0.47 -7.84 24.49
N TYR A 335 -0.57 -7.02 24.70
CA TYR A 335 -0.58 -5.61 24.38
C TYR A 335 0.00 -4.79 25.52
N LYS A 336 1.31 -4.60 25.49
CA LYS A 336 2.04 -3.78 26.46
C LYS A 336 2.67 -2.61 25.76
N TRP A 337 2.63 -1.44 26.39
CA TRP A 337 3.40 -0.29 25.95
C TRP A 337 4.81 -0.33 26.52
N SER A 338 5.79 0.14 25.74
CA SER A 338 7.17 0.29 26.20
C SER A 338 7.32 1.34 27.31
N SER A 339 6.38 2.31 27.37
CA SER A 339 6.32 3.35 28.38
C SER A 339 4.86 3.71 28.70
N PRO A 340 4.57 4.20 29.92
CA PRO A 340 3.24 4.65 30.28
C PRO A 340 2.71 5.71 29.32
N ARG A 341 1.38 5.73 29.12
CA ARG A 341 0.69 6.77 28.34
C ARG A 341 -0.25 7.57 29.21
N TYR A 342 -0.55 8.78 28.79
CA TYR A 342 -1.55 9.64 29.41
C TYR A 342 -2.80 9.70 28.54
N LYS A 343 -3.91 9.14 29.05
CA LYS A 343 -5.23 9.24 28.41
C LYS A 343 -5.92 10.47 29.00
N GLY A 344 -6.06 11.52 28.18
CA GLY A 344 -6.56 12.78 28.69
C GLY A 344 -6.81 13.82 27.63
N ILE A 345 -6.98 15.03 28.08
CA ILE A 345 -7.27 16.19 27.26
C ILE A 345 -6.40 17.38 27.71
N ILE A 346 -5.88 18.11 26.74
CA ILE A 346 -5.22 19.39 26.94
C ILE A 346 -6.27 20.46 26.66
N ILE A 347 -6.42 21.41 27.55
CA ILE A 347 -7.45 22.45 27.52
C ILE A 347 -6.72 23.77 27.44
N HIS A 348 -7.04 24.59 26.44
CA HIS A 348 -6.58 25.96 26.32
C HIS A 348 -7.79 26.90 26.36
N ALA A 349 -7.79 27.89 27.25
CA ALA A 349 -8.91 28.77 27.50
C ALA A 349 -8.53 30.24 27.36
N LYS A 350 -9.49 31.09 26.94
CA LYS A 350 -9.32 32.55 26.84
C LYS A 350 -9.30 33.22 28.21
N GLU A 351 -10.08 32.70 29.19
CA GLU A 351 -10.26 33.33 30.49
C GLU A 351 -9.70 32.50 31.66
N ALA A 352 -9.23 33.18 32.69
CA ALA A 352 -8.82 32.56 33.93
C ALA A 352 -9.98 31.81 34.60
N GLY A 353 -9.71 30.62 35.10
CA GLY A 353 -10.70 29.81 35.79
C GLY A 353 -11.56 28.89 34.90
N GLU A 354 -11.62 29.10 33.58
CA GLU A 354 -12.37 28.21 32.66
C GLU A 354 -11.80 26.82 32.63
N VAL A 355 -10.49 26.67 32.65
CA VAL A 355 -9.83 25.33 32.77
C VAL A 355 -10.34 24.52 33.95
N LYS A 356 -10.56 25.22 35.12
CA LYS A 356 -11.09 24.57 36.32
C LYS A 356 -12.56 24.15 36.14
N LYS A 357 -13.37 25.01 35.45
CA LYS A 357 -14.78 24.69 35.15
C LYS A 357 -14.87 23.48 34.21
N VAL A 358 -14.03 23.44 33.15
CA VAL A 358 -13.95 22.30 32.25
C VAL A 358 -13.56 21.03 32.98
N LYS A 359 -12.51 21.06 33.80
CA LYS A 359 -12.11 19.88 34.60
C LYS A 359 -13.23 19.36 35.50
N LYS A 360 -14.06 20.28 36.05
CA LYS A 360 -15.22 19.90 36.86
C LYS A 360 -16.31 19.24 36.03
N LEU A 361 -16.61 19.79 34.84
CA LEU A 361 -17.55 19.20 33.88
C LEU A 361 -17.16 17.76 33.50
N LEU A 362 -15.90 17.57 33.11
CA LEU A 362 -15.40 16.29 32.57
C LEU A 362 -15.36 15.15 33.60
N LYS A 363 -15.44 15.44 34.89
CA LYS A 363 -15.45 14.43 35.94
C LYS A 363 -16.56 13.40 35.84
N HIS A 364 -17.72 13.80 35.29
CA HIS A 364 -18.94 13.01 35.24
C HIS A 364 -19.32 12.57 33.82
N ILE A 365 -18.42 12.78 32.86
CA ILE A 365 -18.64 12.51 31.46
C ILE A 365 -17.64 11.43 30.99
N ASP A 366 -18.09 10.51 30.14
CA ASP A 366 -17.20 9.52 29.52
C ASP A 366 -16.16 10.22 28.63
N PHE A 367 -14.97 9.64 28.59
CA PHE A 367 -13.84 10.18 27.82
C PHE A 367 -14.20 10.48 26.38
N ASN A 368 -15.01 9.62 25.73
CA ASN A 368 -15.36 9.80 24.33
C ASN A 368 -16.25 11.02 24.04
N HIS A 369 -16.94 11.54 25.05
CA HIS A 369 -17.85 12.69 24.95
C HIS A 369 -17.26 14.00 25.52
N TRP A 370 -16.00 13.99 25.96
CA TRP A 370 -15.38 15.16 26.59
C TRP A 370 -15.36 16.38 25.68
N LYS A 371 -14.96 16.21 24.43
CA LYS A 371 -14.85 17.30 23.46
C LYS A 371 -16.23 17.89 23.12
N GLU A 372 -17.20 17.02 22.87
CA GLU A 372 -18.58 17.41 22.61
C GLU A 372 -19.17 18.21 23.78
N ALA A 373 -18.95 17.77 25.02
CA ALA A 373 -19.43 18.46 26.21
C ALA A 373 -18.78 19.85 26.39
N ILE A 374 -17.50 19.98 26.04
CA ILE A 374 -16.81 21.28 26.06
C ILE A 374 -17.45 22.21 25.02
N ASP A 375 -17.65 21.72 23.80
CA ASP A 375 -18.18 22.52 22.70
C ASP A 375 -19.63 23.00 23.00
N GLN A 376 -20.46 22.10 23.54
CA GLN A 376 -21.82 22.43 23.94
C GLN A 376 -21.88 23.46 25.06
N GLN A 377 -21.01 23.39 26.08
CA GLN A 377 -21.12 24.22 27.27
C GLN A 377 -20.32 25.51 27.20
N PHE A 378 -19.23 25.56 26.43
CA PHE A 378 -18.33 26.68 26.40
C PHE A 378 -18.21 27.37 25.05
N ASN A 379 -18.54 26.70 23.94
CA ASN A 379 -18.36 27.19 22.58
C ASN A 379 -19.68 27.35 21.80
N ALA A 380 -20.85 27.12 22.41
CA ALA A 380 -22.16 27.15 21.74
C ALA A 380 -22.60 28.50 21.20
N GLY A 381 -22.00 29.60 21.67
CA GLY A 381 -22.38 30.96 21.31
C GLY A 381 -21.65 31.54 20.08
N GLY A 382 -20.94 30.74 19.30
CA GLY A 382 -20.20 31.20 18.13
C GLY A 382 -18.80 31.76 18.45
N ASP A 383 -18.50 32.06 19.69
CA ASP A 383 -17.16 32.42 20.17
C ASP A 383 -16.48 31.18 20.77
N ILE A 384 -15.41 30.74 20.15
CA ILE A 384 -14.62 29.61 20.63
C ILE A 384 -13.81 30.10 21.84
N ARG A 385 -14.32 29.83 23.04
CA ARG A 385 -13.68 30.21 24.31
C ARG A 385 -12.65 29.19 24.77
N ILE A 386 -12.82 27.94 24.38
CA ILE A 386 -11.94 26.83 24.76
C ILE A 386 -11.56 26.02 23.54
N THR A 387 -10.27 25.81 23.35
CA THR A 387 -9.76 24.79 22.43
C THR A 387 -9.23 23.62 23.23
N ALA A 388 -9.42 22.41 22.72
CA ALA A 388 -9.02 21.21 23.45
C ALA A 388 -8.52 20.11 22.52
N THR A 389 -7.44 19.44 22.94
CA THR A 389 -6.86 18.28 22.24
C THR A 389 -6.97 17.07 23.14
N GLN A 390 -7.83 16.14 22.74
CA GLN A 390 -8.08 14.89 23.45
C GLN A 390 -7.30 13.75 22.81
N GLY A 391 -6.71 12.86 23.63
CA GLY A 391 -5.95 11.75 23.09
C GLY A 391 -5.33 10.81 24.10
N LEU A 392 -4.56 9.88 23.55
CA LEU A 392 -3.69 8.95 24.27
C LEU A 392 -2.24 9.32 23.95
N PHE A 393 -1.58 10.00 24.85
CA PHE A 393 -0.25 10.59 24.66
C PHE A 393 0.85 9.72 25.27
N LYS A 394 1.94 9.54 24.57
CA LYS A 394 3.22 9.08 25.13
C LYS A 394 4.16 10.28 25.34
N SER A 395 5.26 10.08 26.06
CA SER A 395 6.32 11.09 26.12
C SER A 395 6.84 11.42 24.72
N GLY A 396 6.98 12.72 24.43
CA GLY A 396 7.37 13.27 23.15
C GLY A 396 6.22 13.58 22.17
N ASP A 397 4.95 13.28 22.53
CA ASP A 397 3.80 13.56 21.67
C ASP A 397 3.30 15.00 21.78
N ASN A 398 3.43 15.62 22.95
CA ASN A 398 2.96 16.98 23.19
C ASN A 398 3.70 17.62 24.36
N SER A 399 4.21 18.83 24.16
CA SER A 399 5.02 19.56 25.16
C SER A 399 4.29 19.83 26.47
N TRP A 400 2.98 20.12 26.45
CA TRP A 400 2.20 20.31 27.69
C TRP A 400 2.05 19.02 28.48
N ILE A 401 1.84 17.90 27.81
CA ILE A 401 1.78 16.56 28.44
C ILE A 401 3.16 16.18 28.95
N ASP A 402 4.21 16.46 28.20
CA ASP A 402 5.58 16.15 28.62
C ASP A 402 5.93 16.91 29.89
N TYR A 403 5.67 18.21 29.92
CA TYR A 403 5.94 19.07 31.07
C TYR A 403 5.06 18.72 32.28
N GLU A 404 3.73 18.75 32.10
CA GLU A 404 2.78 18.61 33.20
C GLU A 404 2.71 17.18 33.77
N ILE A 405 2.78 16.18 32.92
CA ILE A 405 2.50 14.77 33.27
C ILE A 405 3.76 13.92 33.35
N PHE A 406 4.65 14.03 32.35
CA PHE A 406 5.87 13.24 32.32
C PHE A 406 7.04 13.91 32.99
N LYS A 407 6.93 15.20 33.33
CA LYS A 407 7.97 16.00 34.01
C LYS A 407 9.25 16.07 33.17
N GLN A 408 9.08 16.29 31.88
CA GLN A 408 10.15 16.37 30.87
C GLN A 408 10.00 17.63 30.03
N GLY A 409 11.11 18.16 29.53
CA GLY A 409 11.15 19.36 28.70
C GLY A 409 11.00 20.68 29.48
N GLU A 410 10.97 21.77 28.74
CA GLU A 410 10.80 23.13 29.27
C GLU A 410 9.32 23.47 29.40
N THR A 411 9.01 24.52 30.18
CA THR A 411 7.65 25.05 30.29
C THR A 411 7.15 25.50 28.92
N PRO A 412 6.07 24.91 28.39
CA PRO A 412 5.57 25.27 27.08
C PRO A 412 5.04 26.70 27.06
N ARG A 413 5.23 27.41 25.94
CA ARG A 413 4.74 28.78 25.78
C ARG A 413 3.22 28.78 25.67
N PRO A 414 2.52 29.70 26.36
CA PRO A 414 1.08 29.88 26.22
C PRO A 414 0.70 30.21 24.77
N ILE A 415 -0.47 29.72 24.34
CA ILE A 415 -1.05 30.10 23.05
C ILE A 415 -1.57 31.51 23.13
N LYS A 416 -1.24 32.39 22.14
CA LYS A 416 -1.53 33.83 22.15
C LYS A 416 -2.99 34.13 22.49
N ASP A 417 -3.95 33.46 21.89
CA ASP A 417 -5.38 33.72 22.06
C ASP A 417 -6.03 32.87 23.18
N TYR A 418 -5.28 31.90 23.76
CA TYR A 418 -5.73 30.99 24.82
C TYR A 418 -4.63 30.80 25.86
N PRO A 419 -4.35 31.85 26.65
CA PRO A 419 -3.18 31.86 27.53
C PRO A 419 -3.27 30.91 28.73
N PHE A 420 -4.48 30.42 29.04
CA PHE A 420 -4.68 29.55 30.20
C PHE A 420 -4.76 28.09 29.77
N THR A 421 -3.74 27.32 30.12
CA THR A 421 -3.65 25.90 29.74
C THR A 421 -3.75 24.99 30.97
N GLY A 422 -4.35 23.85 30.78
CA GLY A 422 -4.33 22.78 31.77
C GLY A 422 -4.63 21.42 31.14
N VAL A 423 -4.22 20.37 31.84
CA VAL A 423 -4.43 18.97 31.41
C VAL A 423 -5.35 18.26 32.37
N TYR A 424 -6.19 17.36 31.85
CA TYR A 424 -7.08 16.52 32.65
C TYR A 424 -7.12 15.10 32.08
N GLY A 425 -7.01 14.09 32.93
CA GLY A 425 -7.00 12.69 32.54
C GLY A 425 -6.25 11.80 33.52
N LYS A 426 -5.77 10.66 33.03
CA LYS A 426 -5.06 9.69 33.88
C LYS A 426 -3.89 9.02 33.16
N LYS A 427 -2.84 8.71 33.88
CA LYS A 427 -1.71 7.92 33.41
C LYS A 427 -2.10 6.44 33.40
N LEU A 428 -1.83 5.76 32.30
CA LEU A 428 -2.07 4.34 32.09
C LEU A 428 -0.74 3.63 31.89
N LYS A 429 -0.53 2.51 32.63
CA LYS A 429 0.67 1.68 32.49
C LYS A 429 0.57 0.68 31.32
N ALA A 430 -0.64 0.28 30.99
CA ALA A 430 -0.94 -0.67 29.92
C ALA A 430 -2.32 -0.35 29.32
N PRO A 431 -2.61 -0.82 28.09
CA PRO A 431 -3.91 -0.67 27.46
C PRO A 431 -5.01 -1.32 28.30
N LYS A 432 -6.15 -0.64 28.41
CA LYS A 432 -7.34 -1.14 29.10
C LYS A 432 -8.51 -1.41 28.17
N ALA A 433 -8.53 -0.77 27.01
CA ALA A 433 -9.59 -0.87 26.01
C ALA A 433 -9.00 -1.13 24.62
N LEU A 434 -9.75 -1.84 23.79
CA LEU A 434 -9.42 -2.13 22.39
C LEU A 434 -9.01 -0.86 21.62
N ALA A 435 -9.76 0.22 21.78
CA ALA A 435 -9.51 1.48 21.07
C ALA A 435 -8.08 2.06 21.28
N GLU A 436 -7.44 1.71 22.39
CA GLU A 436 -6.10 2.21 22.75
C GLU A 436 -4.97 1.49 21.98
N VAL A 437 -5.26 0.32 21.39
CA VAL A 437 -4.32 -0.54 20.66
C VAL A 437 -4.95 -1.19 19.42
N ARG A 438 -6.10 -0.67 18.97
CA ARG A 438 -6.88 -1.24 17.87
C ARG A 438 -6.06 -1.64 16.63
N PRO A 439 -5.10 -0.84 16.14
CA PRO A 439 -4.31 -1.23 14.97
C PRO A 439 -3.47 -2.49 15.20
N LEU A 440 -2.91 -2.67 16.40
CA LEU A 440 -2.13 -3.87 16.74
C LEU A 440 -3.03 -5.09 16.88
N VAL A 441 -4.18 -4.92 17.55
CA VAL A 441 -5.17 -5.99 17.71
C VAL A 441 -5.73 -6.42 16.37
N LEU A 442 -6.02 -5.46 15.48
CA LEU A 442 -6.51 -5.75 14.12
C LEU A 442 -5.49 -6.57 13.32
N ALA A 443 -4.21 -6.20 13.38
CA ALA A 443 -3.16 -6.93 12.69
C ALA A 443 -3.04 -8.39 13.21
N ASP A 444 -2.99 -8.57 14.52
CA ASP A 444 -2.92 -9.89 15.14
C ASP A 444 -4.18 -10.73 14.87
N TYR A 445 -5.35 -10.09 14.87
CA TYR A 445 -6.62 -10.75 14.58
C TYR A 445 -6.71 -11.18 13.12
N GLN A 446 -6.26 -10.36 12.19
CA GLN A 446 -6.15 -10.72 10.77
C GLN A 446 -5.21 -11.92 10.58
N GLU A 447 -4.09 -11.96 11.29
CA GLU A 447 -3.15 -13.08 11.24
C GLU A 447 -3.75 -14.38 11.80
N GLU A 448 -4.55 -14.31 12.87
CA GLU A 448 -5.29 -15.44 13.40
C GLU A 448 -6.33 -15.97 12.43
N LEU A 449 -7.14 -15.08 11.84
CA LEU A 449 -8.12 -15.44 10.82
C LEU A 449 -7.46 -16.05 9.58
N GLU A 450 -6.31 -15.54 9.19
CA GLU A 450 -5.56 -16.08 8.05
C GLU A 450 -5.04 -17.49 8.35
N ARG A 451 -4.53 -17.76 9.54
CA ARG A 451 -4.12 -19.12 9.94
C ARG A 451 -5.29 -20.11 9.90
N GLN A 452 -6.45 -19.70 10.41
CA GLN A 452 -7.66 -20.52 10.37
C GLN A 452 -8.12 -20.77 8.93
N TRP A 453 -8.11 -19.73 8.11
CA TRP A 453 -8.47 -19.84 6.71
C TRP A 453 -7.52 -20.75 5.93
N VAL A 454 -6.21 -20.62 6.10
CA VAL A 454 -5.21 -21.50 5.48
C VAL A 454 -5.45 -22.97 5.87
N LYS A 455 -5.81 -23.23 7.13
CA LYS A 455 -6.19 -24.59 7.56
C LYS A 455 -7.38 -25.13 6.75
N THR A 456 -8.42 -24.33 6.60
CA THR A 456 -9.59 -24.67 5.79
C THR A 456 -9.23 -24.89 4.31
N LEU A 457 -8.32 -24.07 3.77
CA LEU A 457 -7.83 -24.25 2.39
C LEU A 457 -7.07 -25.55 2.21
N ARG A 458 -6.26 -25.97 3.20
CA ARG A 458 -5.55 -27.25 3.17
C ARG A 458 -6.50 -28.47 3.26
N GLU A 459 -7.61 -28.32 3.94
CA GLU A 459 -8.67 -29.33 3.95
C GLU A 459 -9.41 -29.40 2.59
N LYS A 460 -9.60 -28.24 1.94
CA LYS A 460 -10.31 -28.12 0.66
C LYS A 460 -9.47 -28.55 -0.55
N TYR A 461 -8.20 -28.22 -0.56
CA TYR A 461 -7.29 -28.41 -1.70
C TYR A 461 -6.11 -29.29 -1.31
N PRO A 462 -5.93 -30.47 -1.94
CA PRO A 462 -4.79 -31.35 -1.69
C PRO A 462 -3.45 -30.68 -2.01
N VAL A 463 -2.48 -30.81 -1.09
CA VAL A 463 -1.10 -30.36 -1.26
C VAL A 463 -0.15 -31.54 -1.14
N ILE A 464 0.72 -31.71 -2.12
CA ILE A 464 1.79 -32.69 -2.10
C ILE A 464 3.11 -31.98 -2.36
N ILE A 465 4.06 -32.04 -1.44
CA ILE A 465 5.42 -31.51 -1.60
C ILE A 465 6.36 -32.71 -1.81
N HIS A 466 7.03 -32.74 -2.96
CA HIS A 466 7.97 -33.80 -3.33
C HIS A 466 9.31 -33.57 -2.62
N GLN A 467 9.50 -34.23 -1.49
CA GLN A 467 10.63 -34.05 -0.60
C GLN A 467 11.98 -34.38 -1.26
N GLU A 468 12.01 -35.31 -2.18
CA GLU A 468 13.19 -35.66 -2.96
C GLU A 468 13.65 -34.52 -3.87
N VAL A 469 12.70 -33.75 -4.44
CA VAL A 469 13.00 -32.55 -5.23
C VAL A 469 13.39 -31.39 -4.34
N LEU A 470 12.68 -31.19 -3.22
CA LEU A 470 12.93 -30.10 -2.28
C LEU A 470 14.36 -30.13 -1.72
N LYS A 471 14.86 -31.30 -1.38
CA LYS A 471 16.24 -31.53 -0.87
C LYS A 471 17.34 -31.18 -1.88
N THR A 472 17.02 -31.09 -3.17
CA THR A 472 18.01 -30.71 -4.20
C THR A 472 18.21 -29.18 -4.30
N ILE A 473 17.36 -28.38 -3.64
CA ILE A 473 17.44 -26.92 -3.67
C ILE A 473 18.48 -26.46 -2.66
N LYS A 474 19.46 -25.70 -3.14
CA LYS A 474 20.55 -25.17 -2.30
C LYS A 474 20.09 -23.93 -1.55
N GLU A 475 20.36 -23.89 -0.25
CA GLU A 475 20.30 -22.65 0.50
C GLU A 475 21.47 -21.76 0.05
N ASN A 476 21.19 -20.62 -0.53
CA ASN A 476 22.22 -19.61 -0.75
C ASN A 476 22.57 -19.01 0.63
N ARG A 477 23.77 -19.39 1.10
CA ARG A 477 24.38 -18.84 2.32
C ARG A 477 24.81 -17.39 2.15
#